data_37cdf0dc7b53c5ea3e8a167bf255f741
#
_entry.id   37cdf0dc7b53c5ea3e8a167bf255f741
#
_cell.length_a   1.000
_cell.length_b   1.000
_cell.length_c   1.000
_cell.angle_alpha   90.00
_cell.angle_beta   90.00
_cell.angle_gamma   90.00
#
_symmetry.space_group_name_H-M   'P 1'
#
loop_
_entity.id
_entity.type
_entity.pdbx_description
1 polymer ?
#
loop_
_entity_poly.entity_id
_entity_poly.type
_entity_poly.pdbx_seq_one_letter_code
_entity_poly.pdbx_strand_id
1 'polypeptide(L)'
;MKKVYASLITLSISQLLFSQDKDSTKKISPPVIITGSLDAYYRYNLNNPKAYPYNSLTSFTHSANSFELGMASIRADHNFGKVSATVDLGFGTRAEEFAYNDANTRLAIKQLYITYTPASAIKFTMGTWATHIGYELLDAYLNRNYSMSYMFTNGPFSHTGLKADISLGKKTSFMVGISNPTDHRT
;
A
#
# COMPACT_ATOMS: atom_id res chain seq x y z
N MET A 1 -9.86 10.44 52.86
CA MET A 1 -8.83 9.59 52.22
C MET A 1 -9.50 8.69 51.17
N LYS A 2 -9.40 9.03 49.91
CA LYS A 2 -9.99 8.20 48.83
C LYS A 2 -8.94 7.22 48.33
N LYS A 3 -9.22 5.92 48.44
CA LYS A 3 -8.36 4.86 47.95
C LYS A 3 -8.51 4.76 46.44
N VAL A 4 -7.41 4.98 45.71
CA VAL A 4 -7.31 4.76 44.26
C VAL A 4 -6.97 3.30 44.07
N TYR A 5 -7.88 2.52 43.48
CA TYR A 5 -7.62 1.15 43.06
C TYR A 5 -7.00 1.21 41.64
N ALA A 6 -5.72 0.89 41.56
CA ALA A 6 -5.04 0.66 40.29
C ALA A 6 -5.44 -0.75 39.81
N SER A 7 -6.28 -0.82 38.79
CA SER A 7 -6.56 -2.08 38.06
C SER A 7 -5.38 -2.40 37.14
N LEU A 8 -4.59 -3.38 37.52
CA LEU A 8 -3.66 -4.06 36.63
C LEU A 8 -4.49 -4.88 35.62
N ILE A 9 -4.51 -4.43 34.38
CA ILE A 9 -4.98 -5.25 33.25
C ILE A 9 -3.83 -6.17 32.88
N THR A 10 -3.84 -7.40 33.40
CA THR A 10 -2.99 -8.48 32.93
C THR A 10 -3.52 -8.93 31.56
N LEU A 11 -2.81 -8.58 30.51
CA LEU A 11 -3.04 -9.13 29.17
C LEU A 11 -2.55 -10.59 29.17
N SER A 12 -3.44 -11.52 29.45
CA SER A 12 -3.17 -12.94 29.29
C SER A 12 -3.15 -13.27 27.81
N ILE A 13 -1.95 -13.37 27.25
CA ILE A 13 -1.72 -14.00 25.95
C ILE A 13 -2.04 -15.48 26.13
N SER A 14 -3.26 -15.88 25.81
CA SER A 14 -3.62 -17.28 25.67
C SER A 14 -2.84 -17.84 24.48
N GLN A 15 -1.76 -18.54 24.73
CA GLN A 15 -1.15 -19.42 23.76
C GLN A 15 -2.18 -20.50 23.43
N LEU A 16 -2.84 -20.36 22.29
CA LEU A 16 -3.55 -21.46 21.68
C LEU A 16 -2.51 -22.51 21.30
N LEU A 17 -2.30 -23.47 22.18
CA LEU A 17 -1.63 -24.72 21.89
C LEU A 17 -2.53 -25.45 20.88
N PHE A 18 -2.28 -25.22 19.60
CA PHE A 18 -2.81 -26.10 18.57
C PHE A 18 -2.22 -27.49 18.83
N SER A 19 -3.07 -28.40 19.25
CA SER A 19 -2.78 -29.82 19.27
C SER A 19 -2.22 -30.21 17.92
N GLN A 20 -0.97 -30.68 17.91
CA GLN A 20 -0.36 -31.22 16.71
C GLN A 20 -0.96 -32.58 16.46
N ASP A 21 -2.02 -32.62 15.66
CA ASP A 21 -2.41 -33.85 14.96
C ASP A 21 -1.24 -34.24 14.05
N LYS A 22 -0.65 -35.41 14.36
CA LYS A 22 0.39 -36.03 13.53
C LYS A 22 -0.25 -36.60 12.25
N ASP A 23 -0.78 -35.77 11.39
CA ASP A 23 -1.08 -36.19 10.04
C ASP A 23 0.02 -35.68 9.11
N SER A 24 0.75 -36.64 8.53
CA SER A 24 2.06 -36.48 7.91
C SER A 24 2.05 -35.89 6.51
N THR A 25 1.15 -34.94 6.23
CA THR A 25 1.11 -34.17 4.97
C THR A 25 0.84 -32.70 5.16
N LYS A 26 1.39 -32.09 6.23
CA LYS A 26 1.29 -30.66 6.41
C LYS A 26 2.06 -29.97 5.29
N LYS A 27 1.38 -29.48 4.25
CA LYS A 27 1.93 -28.54 3.29
C LYS A 27 2.44 -27.35 4.09
N ILE A 28 3.76 -27.23 4.21
CA ILE A 28 4.39 -26.08 4.85
C ILE A 28 3.98 -24.86 4.03
N SER A 29 3.17 -23.98 4.62
CA SER A 29 2.85 -22.71 3.99
C SER A 29 4.14 -21.93 3.78
N PRO A 30 4.36 -21.32 2.64
CA PRO A 30 5.52 -20.45 2.41
C PRO A 30 5.59 -19.37 3.52
N PRO A 31 6.78 -18.91 3.89
CA PRO A 31 6.92 -17.87 4.90
C PRO A 31 6.29 -16.55 4.40
N VAL A 32 5.91 -15.69 5.34
CA VAL A 32 5.55 -14.29 5.02
C VAL A 32 6.81 -13.59 4.52
N ILE A 33 6.71 -12.93 3.38
CA ILE A 33 7.77 -12.08 2.84
C ILE A 33 7.54 -10.66 3.33
N ILE A 34 8.50 -10.13 4.10
CA ILE A 34 8.46 -8.75 4.59
C ILE A 34 9.52 -7.96 3.83
N THR A 35 9.11 -6.83 3.26
CA THR A 35 9.99 -5.87 2.60
C THR A 35 9.73 -4.48 3.16
N GLY A 36 10.70 -3.58 3.01
CA GLY A 36 10.54 -2.20 3.44
C GLY A 36 11.42 -1.27 2.63
N SER A 37 11.07 0.00 2.64
CA SER A 37 11.82 1.07 2.01
C SER A 37 11.76 2.33 2.85
N LEU A 38 12.76 3.18 2.69
CA LEU A 38 12.84 4.50 3.29
C LEU A 38 13.35 5.46 2.22
N ASP A 39 12.67 6.57 2.03
CA ASP A 39 13.15 7.63 1.17
C ASP A 39 13.22 8.97 1.93
N ALA A 40 14.25 9.72 1.64
CA ALA A 40 14.42 11.09 2.07
C ALA A 40 14.98 11.89 0.89
N TYR A 41 14.59 13.13 0.77
CA TYR A 41 15.05 13.97 -0.34
C TYR A 41 15.33 15.41 0.10
N TYR A 42 16.10 16.09 -0.74
CA TYR A 42 16.25 17.53 -0.72
C TYR A 42 15.91 18.06 -2.10
N ARG A 43 15.11 19.10 -2.18
CA ARG A 43 14.75 19.76 -3.43
C ARG A 43 14.96 21.26 -3.32
N TYR A 44 15.52 21.83 -4.37
CA TYR A 44 15.67 23.27 -4.50
C TYR A 44 14.98 23.75 -5.78
N ASN A 45 14.13 24.77 -5.67
CA ASN A 45 13.48 25.39 -6.82
C ASN A 45 14.21 26.72 -7.15
N LEU A 46 14.89 26.73 -8.29
CA LEU A 46 15.66 27.88 -8.77
C LEU A 46 14.81 29.14 -8.99
N ASN A 47 13.51 28.98 -9.22
CA ASN A 47 12.57 30.10 -9.37
C ASN A 47 12.22 30.78 -8.04
N ASN A 48 12.70 30.22 -6.90
CA ASN A 48 12.51 30.76 -5.56
C ASN A 48 11.09 31.25 -5.25
N PRO A 49 10.06 30.41 -5.40
CA PRO A 49 8.68 30.79 -5.12
C PRO A 49 8.50 31.21 -3.67
N LYS A 50 7.66 32.20 -3.42
CA LYS A 50 7.47 32.77 -2.07
C LYS A 50 6.31 32.14 -1.30
N ALA A 51 5.48 31.34 -1.95
CA ALA A 51 4.29 30.73 -1.36
C ALA A 51 4.26 29.23 -1.65
N TYR A 52 3.69 28.48 -0.70
CA TYR A 52 3.40 27.07 -0.87
C TYR A 52 2.22 26.87 -1.85
N PRO A 53 2.25 25.82 -2.71
CA PRO A 53 3.34 24.85 -2.87
C PRO A 53 4.54 25.45 -3.62
N TYR A 54 5.73 25.21 -3.09
CA TYR A 54 6.97 25.73 -3.70
C TYR A 54 7.34 25.03 -5.01
N ASN A 55 6.73 23.90 -5.28
CA ASN A 55 6.78 23.16 -6.54
C ASN A 55 5.36 22.80 -6.93
N SER A 56 4.90 23.34 -8.02
CA SER A 56 3.58 23.06 -8.59
C SER A 56 3.65 22.02 -9.71
N LEU A 57 2.49 21.50 -10.11
CA LEU A 57 2.31 20.55 -11.21
C LEU A 57 2.97 19.18 -11.00
N THR A 58 3.33 18.85 -9.75
CA THR A 58 3.87 17.54 -9.38
C THR A 58 3.41 17.19 -7.97
N SER A 59 3.00 15.96 -7.74
CA SER A 59 2.66 15.43 -6.42
C SER A 59 3.89 15.07 -5.60
N PHE A 60 3.73 15.01 -4.28
CA PHE A 60 4.67 14.43 -3.31
C PHE A 60 5.99 15.17 -3.11
N THR A 61 6.24 16.27 -3.80
CA THR A 61 7.49 17.02 -3.71
C THR A 61 7.25 18.54 -3.70
N HIS A 62 6.39 19.00 -2.80
CA HIS A 62 5.95 20.40 -2.75
C HIS A 62 6.93 21.35 -2.06
N SER A 63 7.86 20.83 -1.24
CA SER A 63 8.84 21.62 -0.52
C SER A 63 9.95 22.13 -1.41
N ALA A 64 10.64 23.18 -0.98
CA ALA A 64 11.86 23.67 -1.60
C ALA A 64 12.82 24.17 -0.52
N ASN A 65 14.12 24.01 -0.75
CA ASN A 65 15.21 24.41 0.15
C ASN A 65 15.07 23.78 1.54
N SER A 66 14.67 22.50 1.59
CA SER A 66 14.40 21.75 2.81
C SER A 66 14.74 20.27 2.60
N PHE A 67 15.21 19.63 3.67
CA PHE A 67 15.33 18.17 3.73
C PHE A 67 13.99 17.59 4.16
N GLU A 68 13.53 16.62 3.44
CA GLU A 68 12.21 16.01 3.63
C GLU A 68 12.33 14.50 3.81
N LEU A 69 11.51 13.97 4.71
CA LEU A 69 11.22 12.55 4.76
C LEU A 69 10.06 12.29 3.79
N GLY A 70 10.35 11.63 2.66
CA GLY A 70 9.35 11.32 1.66
C GLY A 70 8.38 10.26 2.16
N MET A 71 8.87 9.04 2.38
CA MET A 71 8.07 7.93 2.87
C MET A 71 8.92 6.84 3.50
N ALA A 72 8.45 6.29 4.61
CA ALA A 72 8.87 4.99 5.12
C ALA A 72 7.77 3.96 4.80
N SER A 73 8.12 2.80 4.25
CA SER A 73 7.16 1.76 3.90
C SER A 73 7.53 0.42 4.52
N ILE A 74 6.51 -0.35 4.84
CA ILE A 74 6.61 -1.77 5.20
C ILE A 74 5.52 -2.54 4.46
N ARG A 75 5.92 -3.63 3.81
CA ARG A 75 5.03 -4.50 3.07
C ARG A 75 5.20 -5.95 3.52
N ALA A 76 4.07 -6.63 3.70
CA ALA A 76 4.00 -8.05 3.98
C ALA A 76 3.16 -8.75 2.91
N ASP A 77 3.75 -9.76 2.29
CA ASP A 77 3.09 -10.63 1.31
C ASP A 77 3.08 -12.06 1.84
N HIS A 78 1.92 -12.72 1.78
CA HIS A 78 1.80 -14.11 2.15
C HIS A 78 0.98 -14.89 1.13
N ASN A 79 1.45 -16.10 0.79
CA ASN A 79 0.83 -16.98 -0.19
C ASN A 79 0.34 -18.26 0.50
N PHE A 80 -0.96 -18.53 0.39
CA PHE A 80 -1.64 -19.73 0.90
C PHE A 80 -1.98 -20.73 -0.22
N GLY A 81 -1.21 -20.76 -1.28
CA GLY A 81 -1.45 -21.57 -2.46
C GLY A 81 -2.31 -20.82 -3.50
N LYS A 82 -3.59 -21.10 -3.60
CA LYS A 82 -4.49 -20.36 -4.51
C LYS A 82 -4.93 -18.99 -4.00
N VAL A 83 -4.70 -18.70 -2.72
CA VAL A 83 -5.04 -17.44 -2.09
C VAL A 83 -3.74 -16.76 -1.67
N SER A 84 -3.64 -15.44 -1.84
CA SER A 84 -2.57 -14.63 -1.25
C SER A 84 -3.13 -13.35 -0.64
N ALA A 85 -2.38 -12.78 0.30
CA ALA A 85 -2.72 -11.51 0.95
C ALA A 85 -1.52 -10.57 0.88
N THR A 86 -1.81 -9.30 0.66
CA THR A 86 -0.83 -8.22 0.67
C THR A 86 -1.29 -7.13 1.62
N VAL A 87 -0.39 -6.71 2.51
CA VAL A 87 -0.51 -5.51 3.34
C VAL A 87 0.68 -4.63 3.03
N ASP A 88 0.45 -3.41 2.59
CA ASP A 88 1.49 -2.44 2.25
C ASP A 88 1.14 -1.10 2.93
N LEU A 89 1.98 -0.69 3.88
CA LEU A 89 1.80 0.50 4.69
C LEU A 89 2.88 1.52 4.37
N GLY A 90 2.50 2.79 4.39
CA GLY A 90 3.41 3.91 4.19
C GLY A 90 3.18 5.00 5.23
N PHE A 91 4.25 5.70 5.60
CA PHE A 91 4.26 6.76 6.59
C PHE A 91 5.09 7.93 6.06
N GLY A 92 4.62 9.14 6.24
CA GLY A 92 5.26 10.36 5.76
C GLY A 92 4.42 11.11 4.74
N THR A 93 4.90 12.28 4.32
CA THR A 93 4.14 13.22 3.48
C THR A 93 3.64 12.61 2.17
N ARG A 94 4.44 11.73 1.57
CA ARG A 94 4.05 11.02 0.32
C ARG A 94 2.88 10.06 0.55
N ALA A 95 2.87 9.34 1.69
CA ALA A 95 1.77 8.44 2.03
C ALA A 95 0.49 9.21 2.36
N GLU A 96 0.59 10.32 3.08
CA GLU A 96 -0.53 11.19 3.41
C GLU A 96 -1.17 11.77 2.14
N GLU A 97 -0.36 12.30 1.23
CA GLU A 97 -0.86 12.85 -0.03
C GLU A 97 -1.48 11.75 -0.93
N PHE A 98 -0.92 10.54 -0.93
CA PHE A 98 -1.49 9.40 -1.65
C PHE A 98 -2.88 9.02 -1.12
N ALA A 99 -3.10 9.17 0.17
CA ALA A 99 -4.34 8.83 0.85
C ALA A 99 -5.22 10.06 1.16
N TYR A 100 -5.16 11.10 0.36
CA TYR A 100 -5.75 12.42 0.62
C TYR A 100 -7.27 12.43 0.90
N ASN A 101 -8.00 11.39 0.46
CA ASN A 101 -9.42 11.20 0.76
C ASN A 101 -9.69 10.42 2.05
N ASP A 102 -8.64 10.02 2.77
CA ASP A 102 -8.74 9.24 3.99
C ASP A 102 -8.46 10.08 5.23
N ALA A 103 -8.64 9.46 6.40
CA ALA A 103 -8.35 10.06 7.69
C ALA A 103 -7.79 9.02 8.67
N ASN A 104 -7.10 9.49 9.70
CA ASN A 104 -6.57 8.67 10.79
C ASN A 104 -5.64 7.55 10.28
N THR A 105 -5.80 6.36 10.80
CA THR A 105 -4.94 5.21 10.47
C THR A 105 -5.03 4.76 9.02
N ARG A 106 -6.08 5.12 8.30
CA ARG A 106 -6.23 4.81 6.88
C ARG A 106 -5.23 5.54 6.00
N LEU A 107 -4.70 6.68 6.45
CA LEU A 107 -3.63 7.41 5.77
C LEU A 107 -2.37 6.55 5.54
N ALA A 108 -2.12 5.57 6.41
CA ALA A 108 -0.97 4.69 6.28
C ALA A 108 -1.18 3.55 5.27
N ILE A 109 -2.39 3.30 4.79
CA ILE A 109 -2.65 2.18 3.88
C ILE A 109 -2.26 2.58 2.46
N LYS A 110 -1.23 1.95 1.91
CA LYS A 110 -0.90 2.03 0.49
C LYS A 110 -1.70 1.02 -0.30
N GLN A 111 -1.62 -0.25 0.13
CA GLN A 111 -2.37 -1.35 -0.47
C GLN A 111 -2.79 -2.34 0.60
N LEU A 112 -3.99 -2.87 0.46
CA LEU A 112 -4.54 -3.91 1.34
C LEU A 112 -5.51 -4.75 0.51
N TYR A 113 -5.08 -5.93 0.09
CA TYR A 113 -5.92 -6.78 -0.75
C TYR A 113 -5.64 -8.27 -0.57
N ILE A 114 -6.63 -9.06 -0.95
CA ILE A 114 -6.55 -10.51 -1.06
C ILE A 114 -6.68 -10.87 -2.53
N THR A 115 -5.93 -11.89 -2.98
CA THR A 115 -6.08 -12.47 -4.32
C THR A 115 -6.52 -13.92 -4.22
N TYR A 116 -7.31 -14.35 -5.20
CA TYR A 116 -7.69 -15.73 -5.41
C TYR A 116 -7.41 -16.14 -6.86
N THR A 117 -6.55 -17.14 -7.03
CA THR A 117 -6.11 -17.66 -8.34
C THR A 117 -6.60 -19.09 -8.49
N PRO A 118 -7.86 -19.32 -8.92
CA PRO A 118 -8.41 -20.67 -9.09
C PRO A 118 -7.67 -21.47 -10.16
N ALA A 119 -7.24 -20.81 -11.22
CA ALA A 119 -6.48 -21.36 -12.34
C ALA A 119 -5.42 -20.34 -12.80
N SER A 120 -4.39 -20.82 -13.50
CA SER A 120 -3.29 -19.97 -14.00
C SER A 120 -3.73 -18.84 -14.94
N ALA A 121 -4.89 -19.00 -15.58
CA ALA A 121 -5.43 -18.03 -16.51
C ALA A 121 -6.27 -16.93 -15.86
N ILE A 122 -6.66 -17.04 -14.59
CA ILE A 122 -7.56 -16.08 -13.95
C ILE A 122 -7.14 -15.80 -12.50
N LYS A 123 -7.12 -14.52 -12.14
CA LYS A 123 -6.82 -14.04 -10.80
C LYS A 123 -7.84 -12.99 -10.39
N PHE A 124 -8.54 -13.22 -9.31
CA PHE A 124 -9.41 -12.25 -8.65
C PHE A 124 -8.64 -11.49 -7.60
N THR A 125 -8.87 -10.20 -7.48
CA THR A 125 -8.29 -9.34 -6.42
C THR A 125 -9.39 -8.52 -5.79
N MET A 126 -9.46 -8.52 -4.45
CA MET A 126 -10.43 -7.74 -3.68
C MET A 126 -9.70 -6.93 -2.61
N GLY A 127 -10.02 -5.66 -2.50
CA GLY A 127 -9.44 -4.72 -1.54
C GLY A 127 -8.96 -3.44 -2.19
N THR A 128 -7.93 -2.80 -1.63
CA THR A 128 -7.31 -1.57 -2.16
C THR A 128 -5.98 -1.91 -2.81
N TRP A 129 -5.80 -1.52 -4.08
CA TRP A 129 -4.54 -1.67 -4.82
C TRP A 129 -4.10 -0.35 -5.44
N ALA A 130 -2.79 -0.18 -5.66
CA ALA A 130 -2.24 0.96 -6.41
C ALA A 130 -2.80 0.99 -7.82
N THR A 131 -2.93 2.19 -8.38
CA THR A 131 -3.54 2.36 -9.70
C THR A 131 -2.88 1.47 -10.77
N HIS A 132 -3.70 1.03 -11.71
CA HIS A 132 -3.26 0.36 -12.94
C HIS A 132 -3.21 1.33 -14.14
N ILE A 133 -3.44 2.61 -13.90
CA ILE A 133 -3.42 3.66 -14.92
C ILE A 133 -2.05 4.32 -14.91
N GLY A 134 -1.39 4.32 -16.07
CA GLY A 134 -0.03 4.81 -16.20
C GLY A 134 1.04 3.78 -15.78
N TYR A 135 2.28 4.22 -15.70
CA TYR A 135 3.43 3.38 -15.37
C TYR A 135 4.17 3.80 -14.09
N GLU A 136 3.87 4.99 -13.57
CA GLU A 136 4.47 5.50 -12.34
C GLU A 136 3.82 4.86 -11.11
N LEU A 137 4.63 4.68 -10.09
CA LEU A 137 4.24 4.08 -8.82
C LEU A 137 4.47 5.08 -7.68
N LEU A 138 3.74 4.91 -6.58
CA LEU A 138 3.91 5.73 -5.39
C LEU A 138 5.34 5.70 -4.85
N ASP A 139 5.94 4.51 -4.84
CA ASP A 139 7.31 4.29 -4.35
C ASP A 139 8.32 4.87 -5.32
N ALA A 140 8.94 5.99 -4.95
CA ALA A 140 9.80 6.79 -5.84
C ALA A 140 10.98 5.99 -6.43
N TYR A 141 11.56 5.07 -5.66
CA TYR A 141 12.70 4.26 -6.09
C TYR A 141 12.37 3.27 -7.23
N LEU A 142 11.09 3.02 -7.48
CA LEU A 142 10.61 2.19 -8.60
C LEU A 142 10.42 2.98 -9.88
N ASN A 143 10.44 4.31 -9.81
CA ASN A 143 10.25 5.20 -10.94
C ASN A 143 11.59 5.63 -11.54
N ARG A 144 11.58 6.08 -12.79
CA ARG A 144 12.77 6.67 -13.44
C ARG A 144 13.12 8.04 -12.90
N ASN A 145 12.10 8.80 -12.46
CA ASN A 145 12.24 10.12 -11.86
C ASN A 145 11.68 10.09 -10.44
N TYR A 146 12.29 10.84 -9.55
CA TYR A 146 11.82 10.96 -8.17
C TYR A 146 10.49 11.73 -8.08
N SER A 147 10.34 12.80 -8.88
CA SER A 147 9.12 13.57 -9.00
C SER A 147 8.13 12.89 -9.95
N MET A 148 6.85 13.06 -9.68
CA MET A 148 5.78 12.50 -10.50
C MET A 148 5.52 13.33 -11.76
N SER A 149 5.07 12.67 -12.82
CA SER A 149 4.57 13.34 -14.01
C SER A 149 3.25 14.05 -13.74
N TYR A 150 2.91 14.98 -14.62
CA TYR A 150 1.60 15.65 -14.60
C TYR A 150 0.44 14.64 -14.74
N MET A 151 0.64 13.58 -15.51
CA MET A 151 -0.35 12.52 -15.68
C MET A 151 -0.62 11.77 -14.37
N PHE A 152 0.41 11.37 -13.64
CA PHE A 152 0.24 10.71 -12.35
C PHE A 152 -0.41 11.65 -11.33
N THR A 153 0.07 12.90 -11.26
CA THR A 153 -0.44 13.92 -10.34
C THR A 153 -1.94 14.18 -10.48
N ASN A 154 -2.48 14.09 -11.69
CA ASN A 154 -3.89 14.32 -11.98
C ASN A 154 -4.67 13.03 -12.33
N GLY A 155 -4.03 11.89 -12.21
CA GLY A 155 -4.65 10.58 -12.39
C GLY A 155 -5.08 9.97 -11.05
N PRO A 156 -5.70 8.77 -11.09
CA PRO A 156 -6.02 8.03 -9.88
C PRO A 156 -4.74 7.49 -9.22
N PHE A 157 -4.70 7.49 -7.89
CA PHE A 157 -3.61 6.91 -7.12
C PHE A 157 -3.90 5.46 -6.71
N SER A 158 -5.15 5.17 -6.36
CA SER A 158 -5.57 3.86 -5.88
C SER A 158 -6.98 3.50 -6.32
N HIS A 159 -7.29 2.22 -6.24
CA HIS A 159 -8.63 1.70 -6.46
C HIS A 159 -9.00 0.73 -5.34
N THR A 160 -10.24 0.81 -4.87
CA THR A 160 -10.80 -0.12 -3.88
C THR A 160 -12.00 -0.82 -4.49
N GLY A 161 -11.96 -2.16 -4.57
CA GLY A 161 -13.03 -2.89 -5.21
C GLY A 161 -12.70 -4.37 -5.44
N LEU A 162 -13.25 -4.90 -6.51
CA LEU A 162 -13.03 -6.27 -6.99
C LEU A 162 -12.66 -6.23 -8.46
N LYS A 163 -11.58 -6.92 -8.83
CA LYS A 163 -11.16 -7.09 -10.23
C LYS A 163 -10.78 -8.52 -10.55
N ALA A 164 -10.88 -8.86 -11.82
CA ALA A 164 -10.37 -10.10 -12.39
C ALA A 164 -9.33 -9.78 -13.47
N ASP A 165 -8.14 -10.32 -13.33
CA ASP A 165 -7.10 -10.33 -14.35
C ASP A 165 -7.20 -11.66 -15.10
N ILE A 166 -7.38 -11.63 -16.42
CA ILE A 166 -7.65 -12.79 -17.26
C ILE A 166 -6.61 -12.88 -18.38
N SER A 167 -5.89 -14.00 -18.44
CA SER A 167 -4.89 -14.27 -19.48
C SER A 167 -5.50 -15.12 -20.58
N LEU A 168 -5.42 -14.63 -21.82
CA LEU A 168 -5.89 -15.35 -23.02
C LEU A 168 -4.72 -16.03 -23.77
N GLY A 169 -3.64 -16.33 -23.06
CA GLY A 169 -2.44 -16.93 -23.62
C GLY A 169 -1.17 -16.19 -23.19
N LYS A 170 -0.08 -16.38 -23.94
CA LYS A 170 1.24 -15.81 -23.55
C LYS A 170 1.40 -14.31 -23.82
N LYS A 171 0.56 -13.74 -24.70
CA LYS A 171 0.76 -12.35 -25.20
C LYS A 171 -0.43 -11.43 -24.95
N THR A 172 -1.56 -11.97 -24.53
CA THR A 172 -2.80 -11.18 -24.38
C THR A 172 -3.40 -11.43 -23.02
N SER A 173 -3.70 -10.35 -22.33
CA SER A 173 -4.46 -10.35 -21.08
C SER A 173 -5.39 -9.13 -21.04
N PHE A 174 -6.45 -9.23 -20.29
CA PHE A 174 -7.32 -8.10 -19.98
C PHE A 174 -7.74 -8.13 -18.51
N MET A 175 -8.14 -7.00 -18.02
CA MET A 175 -8.65 -6.84 -16.66
C MET A 175 -10.06 -6.26 -16.73
N VAL A 176 -10.95 -6.81 -15.91
CA VAL A 176 -12.29 -6.27 -15.68
C VAL A 176 -12.53 -6.15 -14.19
N GLY A 177 -13.20 -5.09 -13.78
CA GLY A 177 -13.45 -4.87 -12.36
C GLY A 177 -14.52 -3.83 -12.10
N ILE A 178 -14.90 -3.76 -10.83
CA ILE A 178 -15.77 -2.72 -10.28
C ILE A 178 -15.07 -2.15 -9.03
N SER A 179 -15.04 -0.85 -8.92
CA SER A 179 -14.42 -0.16 -7.80
C SER A 179 -15.27 1.00 -7.30
N ASN A 180 -14.99 1.43 -6.10
CA ASN A 180 -15.45 2.71 -5.58
C ASN A 180 -14.98 3.85 -6.52
N PRO A 181 -15.51 5.05 -6.37
CA PRO A 181 -14.94 6.23 -7.03
C PRO A 181 -13.43 6.33 -6.79
N THR A 182 -12.74 6.96 -7.73
CA THR A 182 -11.28 7.12 -7.72
C THR A 182 -10.79 7.63 -6.36
N ASP A 183 -9.78 6.94 -5.81
CA ASP A 183 -9.12 7.26 -4.54
C ASP A 183 -10.04 7.26 -3.29
N HIS A 184 -11.23 6.67 -3.39
CA HIS A 184 -12.11 6.44 -2.24
C HIS A 184 -12.06 4.99 -1.77
N ARG A 185 -11.88 4.79 -0.46
CA ARG A 185 -11.85 3.47 0.16
C ARG A 185 -13.19 3.08 0.80
N THR A 186 -14.10 4.02 0.91
CA THR A 186 -15.46 3.83 1.46
C THR A 186 -16.47 4.52 0.56
#